data_96588d58c1a3e7c02f646380ee07d947
#
_entry.id   96588d58c1a3e7c02f646380ee07d947
#
_cell.length_a   1.000
_cell.length_b   1.000
_cell.length_c   1.000
_cell.angle_alpha   90.00
_cell.angle_beta   90.00
_cell.angle_gamma   90.00
#
_symmetry.space_group_name_H-M   'P 1'
#
loop_
_entity.id
_entity.type
_entity.pdbx_description
1 polymer ?
#
loop_
_entity_poly.entity_id
_entity_poly.type
_entity_poly.pdbx_seq_one_letter_code
_entity_poly.pdbx_strand_id
1 'polypeptide(L)'
;QQYSITDTRDQVVDFSEPYYTTRQALVLYPDSEFAGATSVDGLKDAVLGAAIGTTSLDFIEDVIKPSSEPSVYDENVDVAAAMNAGQIDGLVLDLPAAYYMTAVEVEGSIIAGQFEAEAAAPDDYGMLFAEGNSLVSCVNAALAELKDEGKLQELEDTWLTQGGEIPIISD
;
A
#
# COMPACT_ATOMS: atom_id res chain seq x y z
N GLN A 1 -3.68 1.58 -12.89
CA GLN A 1 -2.58 1.83 -11.96
C GLN A 1 -3.13 2.09 -10.58
N GLN A 2 -2.55 1.51 -9.60
CA GLN A 2 -2.87 1.63 -8.17
C GLN A 2 -2.43 3.02 -7.68
N TYR A 3 -3.28 4.02 -7.87
CA TYR A 3 -2.94 5.41 -7.55
C TYR A 3 -3.91 5.92 -6.49
N SER A 4 -3.38 6.14 -5.29
CA SER A 4 -4.16 6.61 -4.15
C SER A 4 -4.63 8.04 -4.36
N ILE A 5 -5.91 8.27 -4.11
CA ILE A 5 -6.51 9.61 -4.06
C ILE A 5 -6.02 10.29 -2.78
N THR A 6 -5.43 11.47 -2.92
CA THR A 6 -5.08 12.32 -1.78
C THR A 6 -5.46 13.77 -2.06
N ASP A 7 -5.76 14.53 -1.01
CA ASP A 7 -6.10 15.96 -1.14
C ASP A 7 -5.01 16.75 -1.88
N THR A 8 -3.75 16.38 -1.70
CA THR A 8 -2.62 17.05 -2.37
C THR A 8 -2.60 16.75 -3.86
N ARG A 9 -2.85 15.50 -4.25
CA ARG A 9 -2.88 15.08 -5.65
C ARG A 9 -4.11 15.63 -6.37
N ASP A 10 -5.25 15.66 -5.70
CA ASP A 10 -6.53 16.19 -6.24
C ASP A 10 -6.50 17.70 -6.53
N GLN A 11 -5.46 18.42 -6.07
CA GLN A 11 -5.26 19.83 -6.41
C GLN A 11 -4.67 20.07 -7.81
N VAL A 12 -4.11 19.03 -8.43
CA VAL A 12 -3.35 19.16 -9.69
C VAL A 12 -3.77 18.18 -10.77
N VAL A 13 -4.64 17.24 -10.43
CA VAL A 13 -5.21 16.23 -11.33
C VAL A 13 -6.64 15.93 -10.93
N ASP A 14 -7.44 15.38 -11.85
CA ASP A 14 -8.76 14.85 -11.53
C ASP A 14 -8.68 13.35 -11.27
N PHE A 15 -9.47 12.86 -10.32
CA PHE A 15 -9.67 11.44 -10.08
C PHE A 15 -11.10 10.99 -10.44
N SER A 16 -11.23 9.71 -10.74
CA SER A 16 -12.54 9.06 -10.70
C SER A 16 -12.99 8.88 -9.25
N GLU A 17 -14.27 8.51 -9.07
CA GLU A 17 -14.71 7.86 -7.84
C GLU A 17 -13.84 6.64 -7.53
N PRO A 18 -13.65 6.29 -6.24
CA PRO A 18 -12.86 5.13 -5.85
C PRO A 18 -13.40 3.84 -6.46
N TYR A 19 -12.49 3.03 -7.02
CA TYR A 19 -12.82 1.69 -7.52
C TYR A 19 -12.30 0.55 -6.62
N TYR A 20 -11.40 0.85 -5.70
CA TYR A 20 -10.82 -0.09 -4.74
C TYR A 20 -10.31 0.67 -3.51
N THR A 21 -10.42 0.04 -2.34
CA THR A 21 -9.86 0.58 -1.10
C THR A 21 -8.87 -0.41 -0.52
N THR A 22 -7.69 0.04 -0.16
CA THR A 22 -6.62 -0.80 0.36
C THR A 22 -6.04 -0.25 1.66
N ARG A 23 -5.16 -1.02 2.27
CA ARG A 23 -4.35 -0.64 3.43
C ARG A 23 -2.88 -0.82 3.12
N GLN A 24 -2.04 -0.13 3.86
CA GLN A 24 -0.60 -0.35 3.84
C GLN A 24 -0.29 -1.72 4.46
N ALA A 25 0.76 -2.38 3.96
CA ALA A 25 1.23 -3.67 4.43
C ALA A 25 2.74 -3.65 4.65
N LEU A 26 3.19 -4.50 5.57
CA LEU A 26 4.60 -4.72 5.86
C LEU A 26 5.07 -5.99 5.19
N VAL A 27 6.11 -5.88 4.36
CA VAL A 27 6.82 -7.02 3.79
C VAL A 27 8.21 -7.10 4.40
N LEU A 28 8.59 -8.30 4.85
CA LEU A 28 9.91 -8.58 5.41
C LEU A 28 10.25 -10.07 5.29
N TYR A 29 11.42 -10.48 5.75
CA TYR A 29 11.76 -11.90 5.83
C TYR A 29 11.19 -12.56 7.08
N PRO A 30 10.80 -13.85 7.01
CA PRO A 30 10.16 -14.54 8.13
C PRO A 30 11.08 -14.74 9.37
N ASP A 31 12.38 -14.62 9.19
CA ASP A 31 13.39 -14.66 10.26
C ASP A 31 13.75 -13.29 10.83
N SER A 32 13.14 -12.21 10.34
CA SER A 32 13.28 -10.88 10.91
C SER A 32 12.72 -10.85 12.33
N GLU A 33 13.39 -10.13 13.23
CA GLU A 33 12.91 -9.91 14.60
C GLU A 33 11.56 -9.17 14.65
N PHE A 34 11.19 -8.48 13.55
CA PHE A 34 9.94 -7.75 13.41
C PHE A 34 8.79 -8.57 12.79
N ALA A 35 9.03 -9.85 12.38
CA ALA A 35 8.03 -10.66 11.69
C ALA A 35 6.78 -10.95 12.53
N GLY A 36 6.89 -10.86 13.86
CA GLY A 36 5.78 -11.06 14.79
C GLY A 36 5.18 -9.76 15.34
N ALA A 37 5.49 -8.60 14.76
CA ALA A 37 4.94 -7.32 15.22
C ALA A 37 3.41 -7.27 15.04
N THR A 38 2.71 -6.94 16.12
CA THR A 38 1.24 -6.79 16.13
C THR A 38 0.80 -5.33 16.34
N SER A 39 1.76 -4.44 16.51
CA SER A 39 1.51 -3.01 16.69
C SER A 39 2.56 -2.16 16.00
N VAL A 40 2.22 -0.92 15.66
CA VAL A 40 3.17 0.06 15.07
C VAL A 40 4.33 0.35 16.02
N ASP A 41 4.10 0.33 17.33
CA ASP A 41 5.16 0.51 18.32
C ASP A 41 6.21 -0.62 18.28
N GLY A 42 5.81 -1.83 17.88
CA GLY A 42 6.71 -2.95 17.69
C GLY A 42 7.69 -2.78 16.53
N LEU A 43 7.50 -1.76 15.69
CA LEU A 43 8.34 -1.44 14.52
C LEU A 43 9.22 -0.21 14.72
N LYS A 44 9.26 0.36 15.94
CA LYS A 44 10.00 1.61 16.20
C LYS A 44 11.51 1.52 15.91
N ASP A 45 12.09 0.37 16.07
CA ASP A 45 13.53 0.17 15.85
C ASP A 45 13.84 -0.45 14.48
N ALA A 46 12.82 -0.75 13.67
CA ALA A 46 12.99 -1.29 12.33
C ALA A 46 13.50 -0.22 11.35
N VAL A 47 14.43 -0.61 10.49
CA VAL A 47 14.85 0.19 9.32
C VAL A 47 13.88 -0.11 8.18
N LEU A 48 12.94 0.81 7.96
CA LEU A 48 11.90 0.64 6.94
C LEU A 48 12.21 1.43 5.68
N GLY A 49 11.78 0.92 4.54
CA GLY A 49 11.95 1.58 3.25
C GLY A 49 10.64 1.70 2.47
N ALA A 50 10.56 2.77 1.66
CA ALA A 50 9.48 3.00 0.69
C ALA A 50 9.96 3.83 -0.50
N ALA A 51 9.17 3.86 -1.57
CA ALA A 51 9.44 4.71 -2.72
C ALA A 51 9.01 6.16 -2.45
N ILE A 52 9.74 7.11 -3.01
CA ILE A 52 9.46 8.55 -2.88
C ILE A 52 8.08 8.91 -3.45
N GLY A 53 7.36 9.82 -2.77
CA GLY A 53 6.06 10.34 -3.24
C GLY A 53 4.91 9.33 -3.16
N THR A 54 5.08 8.25 -2.40
CA THR A 54 4.04 7.27 -2.13
C THR A 54 3.35 7.53 -0.78
N THR A 55 2.09 7.13 -0.66
CA THR A 55 1.38 7.12 0.61
C THR A 55 2.03 6.17 1.62
N SER A 56 2.79 5.19 1.14
CA SER A 56 3.57 4.27 1.99
C SER A 56 4.70 4.99 2.73
N LEU A 57 5.40 5.91 2.06
CA LEU A 57 6.43 6.73 2.70
C LEU A 57 5.80 7.64 3.75
N ASP A 58 4.73 8.36 3.38
CA ASP A 58 3.98 9.20 4.32
C ASP A 58 3.50 8.39 5.52
N PHE A 59 3.06 7.13 5.31
CA PHE A 59 2.64 6.23 6.39
C PHE A 59 3.79 5.87 7.34
N ILE A 60 4.99 5.59 6.83
CA ILE A 60 6.15 5.34 7.70
C ILE A 60 6.46 6.58 8.52
N GLU A 61 6.49 7.76 7.89
CA GLU A 61 6.86 9.03 8.53
C GLU A 61 5.81 9.52 9.55
N ASP A 62 4.52 9.39 9.23
CA ASP A 62 3.44 9.99 10.00
C ASP A 62 2.73 9.04 10.96
N VAL A 63 2.76 7.73 10.70
CA VAL A 63 2.07 6.72 11.51
C VAL A 63 3.06 5.84 12.28
N ILE A 64 3.94 5.11 11.58
CA ILE A 64 4.89 4.22 12.26
C ILE A 64 5.91 5.03 13.06
N LYS A 65 6.47 6.09 12.51
CA LYS A 65 7.46 6.98 13.15
C LYS A 65 8.62 6.21 13.77
N PRO A 66 9.36 5.43 12.96
CA PRO A 66 10.48 4.66 13.49
C PRO A 66 11.56 5.59 14.08
N SER A 67 12.43 5.03 14.93
CA SER A 67 13.50 5.77 15.61
C SER A 67 14.56 6.29 14.61
N SER A 68 14.72 5.63 13.48
CA SER A 68 15.56 6.06 12.35
C SER A 68 14.69 6.60 11.23
N GLU A 69 15.22 7.55 10.46
CA GLU A 69 14.54 8.03 9.26
C GLU A 69 14.34 6.86 8.26
N PRO A 70 13.21 6.80 7.55
CA PRO A 70 12.99 5.77 6.54
C PRO A 70 14.00 5.86 5.39
N SER A 71 14.34 4.71 4.82
CA SER A 71 15.15 4.65 3.62
C SER A 71 14.29 4.92 2.38
N VAL A 72 14.59 6.00 1.66
CA VAL A 72 13.80 6.46 0.52
C VAL A 72 14.47 6.07 -0.78
N TYR A 73 13.70 5.51 -1.72
CA TYR A 73 14.17 5.05 -3.02
C TYR A 73 13.30 5.62 -4.14
N ASP A 74 13.80 5.57 -5.38
CA ASP A 74 13.07 6.13 -6.52
C ASP A 74 11.85 5.26 -6.88
N GLU A 75 12.00 3.93 -6.86
CA GLU A 75 10.95 2.98 -7.23
C GLU A 75 10.87 1.79 -6.25
N ASN A 76 9.73 1.11 -6.21
CA ASN A 76 9.52 -0.06 -5.36
C ASN A 76 10.51 -1.22 -5.65
N VAL A 77 10.99 -1.36 -6.89
CA VAL A 77 12.01 -2.36 -7.24
C VAL A 77 13.37 -2.06 -6.59
N ASP A 78 13.68 -0.78 -6.37
CA ASP A 78 14.90 -0.37 -5.66
C ASP A 78 14.77 -0.65 -4.15
N VAL A 79 13.58 -0.46 -3.59
CA VAL A 79 13.27 -0.84 -2.20
C VAL A 79 13.43 -2.36 -2.02
N ALA A 80 12.92 -3.16 -2.97
CA ALA A 80 13.07 -4.61 -2.97
C ALA A 80 14.55 -5.02 -3.07
N ALA A 81 15.33 -4.36 -3.92
CA ALA A 81 16.77 -4.61 -4.03
C ALA A 81 17.52 -4.29 -2.74
N ALA A 82 17.16 -3.22 -2.04
CA ALA A 82 17.74 -2.84 -0.77
C ALA A 82 17.42 -3.87 0.33
N MET A 83 16.20 -4.40 0.37
CA MET A 83 15.79 -5.47 1.27
C MET A 83 16.55 -6.77 0.98
N ASN A 84 16.66 -7.15 -0.29
CA ASN A 84 17.47 -8.32 -0.71
C ASN A 84 18.95 -8.17 -0.34
N ALA A 85 19.47 -6.94 -0.26
CA ALA A 85 20.84 -6.63 0.15
C ALA A 85 21.00 -6.50 1.68
N GLY A 86 19.94 -6.64 2.47
CA GLY A 86 19.95 -6.48 3.92
C GLY A 86 20.23 -5.06 4.39
N GLN A 87 19.87 -4.05 3.58
CA GLN A 87 20.04 -2.65 3.92
C GLN A 87 18.85 -2.08 4.71
N ILE A 88 17.68 -2.71 4.58
CA ILE A 88 16.46 -2.43 5.32
C ILE A 88 15.89 -3.73 5.88
N ASP A 89 15.15 -3.64 6.99
CA ASP A 89 14.50 -4.76 7.64
C ASP A 89 13.18 -5.13 6.99
N GLY A 90 12.50 -4.14 6.42
CA GLY A 90 11.22 -4.32 5.74
C GLY A 90 10.84 -3.16 4.84
N LEU A 91 9.92 -3.44 3.92
CA LEU A 91 9.33 -2.43 3.07
C LEU A 91 7.84 -2.29 3.37
N VAL A 92 7.35 -1.05 3.30
CA VAL A 92 5.93 -0.72 3.45
C VAL A 92 5.38 -0.32 2.10
N LEU A 93 4.23 -0.90 1.74
CA LEU A 93 3.56 -0.62 0.48
C LEU A 93 2.09 -1.08 0.55
N ASP A 94 1.30 -0.68 -0.42
CA ASP A 94 -0.10 -1.11 -0.53
C ASP A 94 -0.22 -2.63 -0.62
N LEU A 95 -1.21 -3.20 0.04
CA LEU A 95 -1.40 -4.65 0.11
C LEU A 95 -1.40 -5.35 -1.27
N PRO A 96 -2.05 -4.85 -2.34
CA PRO A 96 -1.95 -5.47 -3.66
C PRO A 96 -0.53 -5.48 -4.23
N ALA A 97 0.25 -4.43 -3.98
CA ALA A 97 1.65 -4.39 -4.37
C ALA A 97 2.50 -5.36 -3.52
N ALA A 98 2.16 -5.53 -2.22
CA ALA A 98 2.83 -6.48 -1.34
C ALA A 98 2.70 -7.93 -1.84
N TYR A 99 1.55 -8.32 -2.38
CA TYR A 99 1.39 -9.63 -3.02
C TYR A 99 2.34 -9.84 -4.19
N TYR A 100 2.50 -8.81 -5.04
CA TYR A 100 3.44 -8.87 -6.16
C TYR A 100 4.89 -8.96 -5.68
N MET A 101 5.26 -8.12 -4.70
CA MET A 101 6.62 -8.10 -4.14
C MET A 101 7.02 -9.45 -3.57
N THR A 102 6.18 -10.07 -2.75
CA THR A 102 6.48 -11.37 -2.14
C THR A 102 6.46 -12.52 -3.14
N ALA A 103 5.68 -12.42 -4.21
CA ALA A 103 5.58 -13.47 -5.21
C ALA A 103 6.69 -13.41 -6.28
N VAL A 104 7.25 -12.21 -6.57
CA VAL A 104 8.08 -11.99 -7.76
C VAL A 104 9.43 -11.33 -7.45
N GLU A 105 9.45 -10.27 -6.63
CA GLU A 105 10.63 -9.41 -6.49
C GLU A 105 11.51 -9.77 -5.29
N VAL A 106 10.92 -10.25 -4.20
CA VAL A 106 11.64 -10.56 -2.95
C VAL A 106 11.36 -12.00 -2.55
N GLU A 107 12.12 -12.92 -3.16
CA GLU A 107 11.97 -14.36 -2.93
C GLU A 107 12.17 -14.73 -1.45
N GLY A 108 11.24 -15.49 -0.89
CA GLY A 108 11.28 -15.94 0.49
C GLY A 108 10.77 -14.92 1.51
N SER A 109 10.37 -13.72 1.10
CA SER A 109 9.70 -12.76 1.98
C SER A 109 8.24 -13.14 2.25
N ILE A 110 7.67 -12.50 3.25
CA ILE A 110 6.26 -12.65 3.64
C ILE A 110 5.61 -11.28 3.80
N ILE A 111 4.29 -11.24 3.66
CA ILE A 111 3.48 -10.13 4.17
C ILE A 111 3.29 -10.39 5.66
N ALA A 112 4.04 -9.66 6.50
CA ALA A 112 3.98 -9.83 7.95
C ALA A 112 2.67 -9.33 8.55
N GLY A 113 2.05 -8.35 7.93
CA GLY A 113 0.74 -7.86 8.30
C GLY A 113 0.28 -6.68 7.46
N GLN A 114 -1.00 -6.38 7.55
CA GLN A 114 -1.59 -5.14 7.07
C GLN A 114 -1.88 -4.21 8.25
N PHE A 115 -1.77 -2.91 8.02
CA PHE A 115 -1.95 -1.93 9.09
C PHE A 115 -3.42 -1.53 9.24
N GLU A 116 -3.91 -1.57 10.48
CA GLU A 116 -5.22 -1.05 10.90
C GLU A 116 -5.04 -0.01 12.01
N ALA A 117 -4.17 0.98 11.77
CA ALA A 117 -3.96 2.06 12.70
C ALA A 117 -5.15 3.05 12.66
N GLU A 118 -5.63 3.48 13.82
CA GLU A 118 -6.69 4.52 13.89
C GLU A 118 -6.24 5.84 13.23
N ALA A 119 -4.93 6.10 13.24
CA ALA A 119 -4.33 7.31 12.66
C ALA A 119 -4.26 7.30 11.12
N ALA A 120 -4.50 6.16 10.47
CA ALA A 120 -4.36 6.02 9.02
C ALA A 120 -5.68 5.64 8.36
N ALA A 121 -6.23 6.55 7.57
CA ALA A 121 -7.33 6.22 6.67
C ALA A 121 -6.86 5.17 5.65
N PRO A 122 -7.74 4.27 5.19
CA PRO A 122 -7.43 3.41 4.05
C PRO A 122 -7.14 4.24 2.80
N ASP A 123 -6.30 3.70 1.92
CA ASP A 123 -6.02 4.31 0.62
C ASP A 123 -7.11 3.96 -0.40
N ASP A 124 -7.78 4.97 -0.92
CA ASP A 124 -8.74 4.83 -2.01
C ASP A 124 -8.05 4.98 -3.36
N TYR A 125 -8.16 3.99 -4.24
CA TYR A 125 -7.62 4.06 -5.60
C TYR A 125 -8.61 4.67 -6.56
N GLY A 126 -8.17 5.73 -7.27
CA GLY A 126 -8.89 6.36 -8.36
C GLY A 126 -8.16 6.22 -9.69
N MET A 127 -8.92 6.30 -10.79
CA MET A 127 -8.34 6.49 -12.11
C MET A 127 -7.96 7.96 -12.25
N LEU A 128 -6.71 8.20 -12.66
CA LEU A 128 -6.13 9.55 -12.75
C LEU A 128 -6.34 10.15 -14.13
N PHE A 129 -6.75 11.41 -14.16
CA PHE A 129 -7.01 12.20 -15.36
C PHE A 129 -6.30 13.55 -15.28
N ALA A 130 -6.09 14.17 -16.45
CA ALA A 130 -5.71 15.57 -16.48
C ALA A 130 -6.86 16.44 -15.93
N GLU A 131 -6.52 17.54 -15.27
CA GLU A 131 -7.47 18.50 -14.72
C GLU A 131 -8.50 18.97 -15.77
N GLY A 132 -9.78 18.96 -15.43
CA GLY A 132 -10.89 19.31 -16.30
C GLY A 132 -11.23 18.28 -17.38
N ASN A 133 -10.82 17.03 -17.22
CA ASN A 133 -11.06 15.99 -18.20
C ASN A 133 -12.54 15.54 -18.20
N SER A 134 -13.21 15.71 -19.34
CA SER A 134 -14.63 15.36 -19.50
C SER A 134 -14.95 13.87 -19.39
N LEU A 135 -13.94 12.98 -19.47
CA LEU A 135 -14.13 11.54 -19.30
C LEU A 135 -14.45 11.13 -17.87
N VAL A 136 -14.08 11.94 -16.88
CA VAL A 136 -14.30 11.61 -15.44
C VAL A 136 -15.76 11.27 -15.18
N SER A 137 -16.69 12.07 -15.68
CA SER A 137 -18.13 11.84 -15.48
C SER A 137 -18.63 10.52 -16.11
N CYS A 138 -18.09 10.16 -17.28
CA CYS A 138 -18.46 8.93 -17.97
C CYS A 138 -17.88 7.70 -17.23
N VAL A 139 -16.63 7.81 -16.77
CA VAL A 139 -15.97 6.75 -15.99
C VAL A 139 -16.69 6.55 -14.66
N ASN A 140 -17.04 7.63 -13.97
CA ASN A 140 -17.79 7.55 -12.70
C ASN A 140 -19.14 6.88 -12.87
N ALA A 141 -19.87 7.18 -13.97
CA ALA A 141 -21.12 6.49 -14.27
C ALA A 141 -20.93 4.98 -14.49
N ALA A 142 -19.88 4.58 -15.21
CA ALA A 142 -19.56 3.17 -15.41
C ALA A 142 -19.10 2.47 -14.10
N LEU A 143 -18.32 3.15 -13.26
CA LEU A 143 -17.91 2.61 -11.95
C LEU A 143 -19.12 2.43 -11.03
N ALA A 144 -20.07 3.36 -11.03
CA ALA A 144 -21.30 3.23 -10.26
C ALA A 144 -22.11 2.00 -10.68
N GLU A 145 -22.25 1.77 -12.00
CA GLU A 145 -22.95 0.59 -12.54
C GLU A 145 -22.23 -0.71 -12.12
N LEU A 146 -20.91 -0.80 -12.28
CA LEU A 146 -20.12 -1.97 -11.86
C LEU A 146 -20.20 -2.23 -10.36
N LYS A 147 -20.27 -1.17 -9.55
CA LYS A 147 -20.44 -1.26 -8.09
C LYS A 147 -21.83 -1.76 -7.73
N ASP A 148 -22.88 -1.24 -8.37
CA ASP A 148 -24.26 -1.67 -8.14
C ASP A 148 -24.49 -3.13 -8.56
N GLU A 149 -23.81 -3.59 -9.60
CA GLU A 149 -23.82 -4.98 -10.05
C GLU A 149 -22.95 -5.92 -9.16
N GLY A 150 -22.20 -5.38 -8.20
CA GLY A 150 -21.29 -6.14 -7.36
C GLY A 150 -20.04 -6.65 -8.09
N LYS A 151 -19.76 -6.13 -9.29
CA LYS A 151 -18.67 -6.62 -10.12
C LYS A 151 -17.28 -6.25 -9.57
N LEU A 152 -17.15 -5.09 -8.94
CA LEU A 152 -15.89 -4.69 -8.29
C LEU A 152 -15.57 -5.65 -7.14
N GLN A 153 -16.54 -5.99 -6.32
CA GLN A 153 -16.37 -6.94 -5.22
C GLN A 153 -16.03 -8.35 -5.72
N GLU A 154 -16.67 -8.83 -6.78
CA GLU A 154 -16.35 -10.12 -7.40
C GLU A 154 -14.89 -10.20 -7.87
N LEU A 155 -14.38 -9.10 -8.46
CA LEU A 155 -12.99 -9.02 -8.91
C LEU A 155 -12.02 -8.99 -7.72
N GLU A 156 -12.34 -8.25 -6.67
CA GLU A 156 -11.57 -8.22 -5.43
C GLU A 156 -11.48 -9.61 -4.80
N ASP A 157 -12.63 -10.26 -4.60
CA ASP A 157 -12.70 -11.61 -4.03
C ASP A 157 -11.93 -12.65 -4.87
N THR A 158 -11.93 -12.46 -6.19
CA THR A 158 -11.26 -13.38 -7.11
C THR A 158 -9.74 -13.22 -7.11
N TRP A 159 -9.25 -12.00 -7.03
CA TRP A 159 -7.85 -11.70 -7.33
C TRP A 159 -7.02 -11.21 -6.14
N LEU A 160 -7.66 -10.61 -5.13
CA LEU A 160 -6.97 -9.93 -4.03
C LEU A 160 -7.14 -10.62 -2.66
N THR A 161 -8.03 -11.60 -2.53
CA THR A 161 -8.24 -12.33 -1.26
C THR A 161 -7.58 -13.72 -1.21
N GLN A 162 -6.88 -14.11 -2.27
CA GLN A 162 -6.30 -15.47 -2.39
C GLN A 162 -5.10 -15.74 -1.47
N GLY A 163 -4.55 -14.73 -0.82
CA GLY A 163 -3.36 -14.82 0.05
C GLY A 163 -3.61 -15.42 1.44
N GLY A 164 -4.84 -15.78 1.77
CA GLY A 164 -5.22 -16.18 3.13
C GLY A 164 -5.47 -14.98 4.05
N GLU A 165 -5.64 -15.24 5.33
CA GLU A 165 -5.85 -14.20 6.35
C GLU A 165 -4.53 -13.50 6.64
N ILE A 166 -4.41 -12.21 6.30
CA ILE A 166 -3.25 -11.38 6.58
C ILE A 166 -3.30 -10.92 8.03
N PRO A 167 -2.23 -11.09 8.83
CA PRO A 167 -2.18 -10.57 10.19
C PRO A 167 -2.46 -9.06 10.23
N ILE A 168 -3.03 -8.60 11.33
CA ILE A 168 -3.30 -7.18 11.56
C ILE A 168 -2.20 -6.60 12.45
N ILE A 169 -1.68 -5.44 12.06
CA ILE A 169 -0.80 -4.59 12.85
C ILE A 169 -1.60 -3.36 13.24
N SER A 170 -1.89 -3.19 14.52
CA SER A 170 -2.70 -2.09 15.05
C SER A 170 -1.86 -1.09 15.85
N ASP A 171 -2.52 -0.11 16.47
CA ASP A 171 -1.89 0.87 17.38
C ASP A 171 -1.39 0.26 18.71
#